data_a5a37cb4046f61b8e110b9dcf9ea8759
#
_entry.id   a5a37cb4046f61b8e110b9dcf9ea8759
#
_cell.length_a   1.000
_cell.length_b   1.000
_cell.length_c   1.000
_cell.angle_alpha   90.00
_cell.angle_beta   90.00
_cell.angle_gamma   90.00
#
_symmetry.space_group_name_H-M   'P 1'
#
loop_
_entity.id
_entity.type
_entity.pdbx_description
1 polymer ?
#
loop_
_entity_poly.entity_id
_entity_poly.type
_entity_poly.pdbx_seq_one_letter_code
_entity_poly.pdbx_strand_id
1 'polypeptide(L)'
;MSIRLLMLMIAGFVLTACSSVPYAQRQAARLAEYTAVAGAPVSNFRFFTLYSWEPLGDKTLAVYTRPNEAWLLDLDGGCRDLAFTPAIGLTSNLNQVSARFDKVLTGRNLFPCTITRIRPLDIKRMKAAQQERRTINAQPRAADSQTNT
;
A
#
# COMPACT_ATOMS: atom_id res chain seq x y z
N MET A 1 23.70 -49.79 -13.50
CA MET A 1 22.97 -48.53 -13.64
C MET A 1 23.94 -47.46 -13.20
N SER A 2 24.47 -46.67 -14.15
CA SER A 2 25.70 -45.94 -14.01
C SER A 2 25.55 -44.67 -13.18
N ILE A 3 26.48 -44.46 -12.26
CA ILE A 3 26.62 -43.24 -11.39
C ILE A 3 26.44 -41.93 -12.16
N ARG A 4 26.70 -41.88 -13.46
CA ARG A 4 26.49 -40.75 -14.35
C ARG A 4 25.01 -40.38 -14.53
N LEU A 5 24.06 -41.35 -14.44
CA LEU A 5 22.64 -41.09 -14.54
C LEU A 5 22.07 -40.50 -13.24
N LEU A 6 22.67 -40.85 -12.10
CA LEU A 6 22.27 -40.28 -10.80
C LEU A 6 22.69 -38.82 -10.63
N MET A 7 23.85 -38.47 -11.17
CA MET A 7 24.34 -37.07 -11.13
C MET A 7 23.52 -36.11 -12.02
N LEU A 8 22.94 -36.59 -13.12
CA LEU A 8 22.07 -35.80 -13.99
C LEU A 8 20.69 -35.52 -13.39
N MET A 9 20.21 -36.42 -12.52
CA MET A 9 18.91 -36.21 -11.81
C MET A 9 19.02 -35.19 -10.67
N ILE A 10 20.18 -35.02 -10.06
CA ILE A 10 20.39 -34.07 -8.96
C ILE A 10 20.58 -32.64 -9.46
N ALA A 11 21.08 -32.44 -10.67
CA ALA A 11 21.27 -31.12 -11.29
C ALA A 11 19.95 -30.44 -11.71
N GLY A 12 18.85 -31.19 -11.83
CA GLY A 12 17.54 -30.67 -12.27
C GLY A 12 16.69 -30.03 -11.18
N PHE A 13 17.08 -30.08 -9.90
CA PHE A 13 16.20 -29.70 -8.78
C PHE A 13 16.50 -28.34 -8.13
N VAL A 14 17.45 -27.56 -8.66
CA VAL A 14 17.87 -26.28 -8.05
C VAL A 14 17.26 -25.05 -8.76
N LEU A 15 16.29 -25.23 -9.65
CA LEU A 15 15.60 -24.10 -10.32
C LEU A 15 14.29 -23.71 -9.62
N THR A 16 14.27 -23.73 -8.30
CA THR A 16 13.07 -23.32 -7.57
C THR A 16 13.25 -22.00 -6.87
N ALA A 17 12.38 -21.09 -7.28
CA ALA A 17 11.81 -20.03 -6.46
C ALA A 17 12.48 -18.66 -6.50
N CYS A 18 12.33 -17.99 -7.63
CA CYS A 18 11.88 -16.60 -7.55
C CYS A 18 10.35 -16.61 -7.36
N SER A 19 9.86 -16.90 -6.17
CA SER A 19 8.43 -16.74 -5.88
C SER A 19 8.15 -15.24 -5.72
N SER A 20 7.69 -14.59 -6.79
CA SER A 20 7.19 -13.24 -6.72
C SER A 20 5.97 -13.22 -5.78
N VAL A 21 6.04 -12.38 -4.75
CA VAL A 21 4.91 -12.20 -3.83
C VAL A 21 3.66 -11.82 -4.63
N PRO A 22 2.54 -12.53 -4.50
CA PRO A 22 1.31 -12.25 -5.24
C PRO A 22 0.85 -10.79 -5.04
N TYR A 23 0.27 -10.20 -6.08
CA TYR A 23 -0.21 -8.81 -6.05
C TYR A 23 -1.15 -8.55 -4.87
N ALA A 24 -2.11 -9.46 -4.61
CA ALA A 24 -3.05 -9.34 -3.51
C ALA A 24 -2.35 -9.28 -2.14
N GLN A 25 -1.28 -10.06 -1.95
CA GLN A 25 -0.53 -10.06 -0.70
C GLN A 25 0.26 -8.76 -0.52
N ARG A 26 0.82 -8.21 -1.59
CA ARG A 26 1.49 -6.89 -1.55
C ARG A 26 0.50 -5.78 -1.21
N GLN A 27 -0.69 -5.80 -1.79
CA GLN A 27 -1.76 -4.84 -1.49
C GLN A 27 -2.21 -4.94 -0.04
N ALA A 28 -2.43 -6.16 0.48
CA ALA A 28 -2.82 -6.38 1.87
C ALA A 28 -1.74 -5.88 2.84
N ALA A 29 -0.46 -6.16 2.57
CA ALA A 29 0.65 -5.67 3.37
C ALA A 29 0.73 -4.13 3.36
N ARG A 30 0.50 -3.51 2.20
CA ARG A 30 0.49 -2.06 2.07
C ARG A 30 -0.66 -1.42 2.85
N LEU A 31 -1.88 -1.96 2.73
CA LEU A 31 -3.04 -1.53 3.50
C LEU A 31 -2.80 -1.65 5.01
N ALA A 32 -2.21 -2.75 5.47
CA ALA A 32 -1.86 -2.96 6.87
C ALA A 32 -0.87 -1.90 7.38
N GLU A 33 0.13 -1.51 6.58
CA GLU A 33 1.08 -0.46 6.91
C GLU A 33 0.39 0.89 7.16
N TYR A 34 -0.51 1.30 6.28
CA TYR A 34 -1.29 2.53 6.44
C TYR A 34 -2.25 2.46 7.63
N THR A 35 -2.91 1.32 7.81
CA THR A 35 -3.85 1.12 8.91
C THR A 35 -3.15 1.18 10.28
N ALA A 36 -1.92 0.71 10.39
CA ALA A 36 -1.13 0.73 11.63
C ALA A 36 -0.79 2.16 12.12
N VAL A 37 -0.78 3.14 11.22
CA VAL A 37 -0.50 4.55 11.54
C VAL A 37 -1.73 5.45 11.41
N ALA A 38 -2.90 4.88 11.13
CA ALA A 38 -4.15 5.61 11.06
C ALA A 38 -4.67 5.96 12.45
N GLY A 39 -5.03 7.22 12.63
CA GLY A 39 -5.65 7.73 13.85
C GLY A 39 -7.14 7.44 13.94
N ALA A 40 -7.77 8.01 14.97
CA ALA A 40 -9.22 7.94 15.15
C ALA A 40 -9.96 8.59 13.97
N PRO A 41 -11.16 8.08 13.60
CA PRO A 41 -11.97 8.69 12.55
C PRO A 41 -12.33 10.14 12.87
N VAL A 42 -12.29 10.99 11.83
CA VAL A 42 -12.73 12.39 11.88
C VAL A 42 -13.87 12.61 10.89
N SER A 43 -14.67 13.65 11.10
CA SER A 43 -15.80 13.97 10.23
C SER A 43 -15.36 14.59 8.90
N ASN A 44 -14.26 15.32 8.87
CA ASN A 44 -13.82 16.06 7.71
C ASN A 44 -12.34 16.40 7.80
N PHE A 45 -11.76 16.84 6.66
CA PHE A 45 -10.46 17.51 6.60
C PHE A 45 -10.50 18.64 5.58
N ARG A 46 -9.54 19.56 5.68
CA ARG A 46 -9.38 20.66 4.72
C ARG A 46 -8.16 20.43 3.83
N PHE A 47 -8.29 20.80 2.56
CA PHE A 47 -7.18 20.81 1.62
C PHE A 47 -7.36 21.94 0.58
N PHE A 48 -6.27 22.41 0.03
CA PHE A 48 -6.30 23.37 -1.08
C PHE A 48 -5.91 22.70 -2.40
N THR A 49 -4.96 21.78 -2.32
CA THR A 49 -4.49 20.99 -3.46
C THR A 49 -4.25 19.56 -3.02
N LEU A 50 -4.46 18.62 -3.92
CA LEU A 50 -4.08 17.23 -3.75
C LEU A 50 -2.61 17.08 -4.15
N TYR A 51 -1.74 16.77 -3.18
CA TYR A 51 -0.31 16.60 -3.43
C TYR A 51 -0.02 15.25 -4.12
N SER A 52 -0.56 14.17 -3.60
CA SER A 52 -0.49 12.83 -4.17
C SER A 52 -1.57 11.93 -3.59
N TRP A 53 -1.67 10.74 -4.13
CA TRP A 53 -2.60 9.73 -3.66
C TRP A 53 -2.07 8.32 -3.93
N GLU A 54 -2.56 7.32 -3.19
CA GLU A 54 -2.18 5.92 -3.33
C GLU A 54 -3.41 5.02 -3.10
N PRO A 55 -3.79 4.18 -4.09
CA PRO A 55 -4.85 3.20 -3.91
C PRO A 55 -4.35 2.04 -3.06
N LEU A 56 -5.10 1.68 -2.03
CA LEU A 56 -4.80 0.60 -1.11
C LEU A 56 -5.79 -0.57 -1.23
N GLY A 57 -6.32 -0.75 -2.43
CA GLY A 57 -7.35 -1.69 -2.79
C GLY A 57 -8.59 -0.99 -3.35
N ASP A 58 -9.68 -1.73 -3.53
CA ASP A 58 -10.90 -1.23 -4.16
C ASP A 58 -11.75 -0.31 -3.27
N LYS A 59 -11.45 -0.31 -1.98
CA LYS A 59 -12.26 0.39 -0.95
C LYS A 59 -11.48 1.35 -0.08
N THR A 60 -10.19 1.48 -0.30
CA THR A 60 -9.33 2.30 0.56
C THR A 60 -8.33 3.10 -0.27
N LEU A 61 -8.22 4.36 0.06
CA LEU A 61 -7.39 5.34 -0.62
C LEU A 61 -6.62 6.18 0.40
N ALA A 62 -5.32 6.29 0.25
CA ALA A 62 -4.54 7.30 0.96
C ALA A 62 -4.44 8.56 0.08
N VAL A 63 -4.76 9.73 0.65
CA VAL A 63 -4.61 11.03 -0.01
C VAL A 63 -3.66 11.90 0.79
N TYR A 64 -2.74 12.54 0.09
CA TYR A 64 -1.77 13.46 0.67
C TYR A 64 -2.15 14.89 0.29
N THR A 65 -2.36 15.72 1.28
CA THR A 65 -2.59 17.16 1.10
C THR A 65 -1.28 17.93 1.14
N ARG A 66 -0.27 17.35 1.81
CA ARG A 66 1.13 17.81 1.87
C ARG A 66 2.08 16.62 2.01
N PRO A 67 3.40 16.78 1.83
CA PRO A 67 4.37 15.68 1.97
C PRO A 67 4.36 14.96 3.32
N ASN A 68 3.87 15.60 4.37
CA ASN A 68 3.80 15.06 5.74
C ASN A 68 2.38 15.09 6.33
N GLU A 69 1.37 15.35 5.50
CA GLU A 69 -0.03 15.38 5.90
C GLU A 69 -0.83 14.52 4.95
N ALA A 70 -1.44 13.46 5.48
CA ALA A 70 -2.22 12.53 4.69
C ALA A 70 -3.42 11.97 5.45
N TRP A 71 -4.37 11.46 4.71
CA TRP A 71 -5.65 10.96 5.17
C TRP A 71 -5.94 9.61 4.54
N LEU A 72 -6.39 8.66 5.35
CA LEU A 72 -6.88 7.38 4.88
C LEU A 72 -8.39 7.47 4.72
N LEU A 73 -8.86 7.25 3.50
CA LEU A 73 -10.27 7.31 3.13
C LEU A 73 -10.77 5.89 2.90
N ASP A 74 -11.82 5.50 3.63
CA ASP A 74 -12.58 4.30 3.32
C ASP A 74 -13.73 4.69 2.39
N LEU A 75 -13.94 3.91 1.33
CA LEU A 75 -14.88 4.17 0.26
C LEU A 75 -16.00 3.12 0.27
N ASP A 76 -17.19 3.50 -0.21
CA ASP A 76 -18.22 2.51 -0.51
C ASP A 76 -17.80 1.62 -1.69
N GLY A 77 -18.40 0.46 -1.83
CA GLY A 77 -17.96 -0.66 -2.68
C GLY A 77 -17.90 -0.41 -4.19
N GLY A 78 -17.94 0.84 -4.66
CA GLY A 78 -18.05 1.19 -6.08
C GLY A 78 -16.76 1.50 -6.83
N CYS A 79 -15.61 1.53 -6.17
CA CYS A 79 -14.34 2.04 -6.73
C CYS A 79 -13.42 0.99 -7.34
N ARG A 80 -13.94 0.08 -8.14
CA ARG A 80 -13.13 -1.02 -8.74
C ARG A 80 -11.98 -0.55 -9.61
N ASP A 81 -12.12 0.62 -10.25
CA ASP A 81 -11.11 1.17 -11.17
C ASP A 81 -10.06 2.06 -10.48
N LEU A 82 -10.12 2.18 -9.15
CA LEU A 82 -9.24 3.06 -8.39
C LEU A 82 -7.75 2.73 -8.62
N ALA A 83 -7.40 1.45 -8.69
CA ALA A 83 -6.04 0.99 -8.93
C ALA A 83 -5.50 1.32 -10.33
N PHE A 84 -6.38 1.56 -11.30
CA PHE A 84 -6.04 1.79 -12.70
C PHE A 84 -6.32 3.22 -13.18
N THR A 85 -6.76 4.08 -12.27
CA THR A 85 -7.07 5.47 -12.59
C THR A 85 -5.78 6.31 -12.64
N PRO A 86 -5.57 7.12 -13.70
CA PRO A 86 -4.38 7.97 -13.81
C PRO A 86 -4.46 9.22 -12.93
N ALA A 87 -5.67 9.65 -12.57
CA ALA A 87 -5.92 10.83 -11.77
C ALA A 87 -7.22 10.70 -10.99
N ILE A 88 -7.28 11.30 -9.82
CA ILE A 88 -8.49 11.38 -9.00
C ILE A 88 -8.86 12.84 -8.72
N GLY A 89 -10.15 13.07 -8.47
CA GLY A 89 -10.67 14.30 -7.88
C GLY A 89 -11.36 14.00 -6.56
N LEU A 90 -11.46 15.00 -5.71
CA LEU A 90 -12.28 14.95 -4.50
C LEU A 90 -13.37 16.01 -4.63
N THR A 91 -14.61 15.66 -4.38
CA THR A 91 -15.62 16.69 -4.14
C THR A 91 -15.33 17.36 -2.81
N SER A 92 -15.67 18.62 -2.68
CA SER A 92 -15.50 19.37 -1.45
C SER A 92 -16.42 20.58 -1.41
N ASN A 93 -16.75 21.01 -0.21
CA ASN A 93 -17.41 22.28 0.00
C ASN A 93 -16.47 23.21 0.77
N LEU A 94 -16.18 24.40 0.22
CA LEU A 94 -15.26 25.38 0.79
C LEU A 94 -13.89 24.76 1.19
N ASN A 95 -13.31 23.96 0.29
CA ASN A 95 -12.06 23.23 0.51
C ASN A 95 -12.10 22.23 1.69
N GLN A 96 -13.28 21.81 2.11
CA GLN A 96 -13.50 20.80 3.14
C GLN A 96 -14.11 19.56 2.53
N VAL A 97 -13.47 18.41 2.75
CA VAL A 97 -13.96 17.07 2.40
C VAL A 97 -14.59 16.46 3.64
N SER A 98 -15.82 15.99 3.52
CA SER A 98 -16.62 15.46 4.63
C SER A 98 -17.01 14.00 4.39
N ALA A 99 -16.82 13.16 5.41
CA ALA A 99 -17.27 11.77 5.36
C ALA A 99 -18.77 11.68 5.15
N ARG A 100 -19.21 10.67 4.38
CA ARG A 100 -20.60 10.38 3.99
C ARG A 100 -21.25 11.36 3.01
N PHE A 101 -20.62 12.49 2.70
CA PHE A 101 -21.13 13.50 1.77
C PHE A 101 -20.27 13.61 0.52
N ASP A 102 -18.96 13.67 0.72
CA ASP A 102 -18.03 13.86 -0.36
C ASP A 102 -17.61 12.55 -1.01
N LYS A 103 -17.09 12.66 -2.22
CA LYS A 103 -16.83 11.55 -3.12
C LYS A 103 -15.46 11.66 -3.76
N VAL A 104 -14.90 10.50 -4.08
CA VAL A 104 -13.75 10.37 -4.95
C VAL A 104 -14.24 10.23 -6.38
N LEU A 105 -13.71 11.05 -7.27
CA LEU A 105 -13.96 11.02 -8.71
C LEU A 105 -12.79 10.30 -9.38
N THR A 106 -13.07 9.23 -10.11
CA THR A 106 -12.12 8.53 -10.97
C THR A 106 -12.46 8.90 -12.41
N GLY A 107 -11.59 9.56 -13.13
CA GLY A 107 -11.89 10.27 -14.39
C GLY A 107 -12.56 9.46 -15.51
N ARG A 108 -12.82 8.17 -15.34
CA ARG A 108 -13.50 7.29 -16.30
C ARG A 108 -14.89 6.86 -15.86
N ASN A 109 -15.27 7.08 -14.59
CA ASN A 109 -16.50 6.55 -14.06
C ASN A 109 -17.57 7.59 -13.88
N LEU A 110 -18.73 7.28 -14.41
CA LEU A 110 -19.98 7.99 -14.18
C LEU A 110 -20.48 7.87 -12.72
N PHE A 111 -19.87 6.97 -11.92
CA PHE A 111 -20.27 6.70 -10.54
C PHE A 111 -19.15 7.07 -9.57
N PRO A 112 -19.20 8.24 -8.95
CA PRO A 112 -18.26 8.65 -7.92
C PRO A 112 -18.40 7.79 -6.66
N CYS A 113 -17.28 7.51 -5.99
CA CYS A 113 -17.22 6.68 -4.80
C CYS A 113 -17.41 7.52 -3.55
N THR A 114 -18.41 7.22 -2.74
CA THR A 114 -18.66 7.96 -1.51
C THR A 114 -17.59 7.65 -0.46
N ILE A 115 -17.06 8.69 0.17
CA ILE A 115 -16.14 8.57 1.30
C ILE A 115 -16.95 8.21 2.54
N THR A 116 -16.79 7.00 3.07
CA THR A 116 -17.55 6.54 4.24
C THR A 116 -16.86 6.89 5.55
N ARG A 117 -15.51 6.94 5.55
CA ARG A 117 -14.71 7.23 6.74
C ARG A 117 -13.44 7.97 6.36
N ILE A 118 -12.99 8.86 7.23
CA ILE A 118 -11.75 9.63 7.10
C ILE A 118 -10.92 9.40 8.36
N ARG A 119 -9.64 9.05 8.20
CA ARG A 119 -8.70 8.87 9.31
C ARG A 119 -7.40 9.62 9.01
N PRO A 120 -6.87 10.45 9.93
CA PRO A 120 -5.56 11.07 9.75
C PRO A 120 -4.46 10.00 9.79
N LEU A 121 -3.39 10.22 9.02
CA LEU A 121 -2.23 9.33 8.98
C LEU A 121 -1.02 9.98 9.67
N ASP A 122 -0.39 9.26 10.58
CA ASP A 122 0.89 9.67 11.15
C ASP A 122 2.04 9.32 10.19
N ILE A 123 2.32 10.25 9.28
CA ILE A 123 3.35 10.08 8.25
C ILE A 123 4.76 10.02 8.84
N LYS A 124 5.00 10.69 9.98
CA LYS A 124 6.31 10.62 10.65
C LYS A 124 6.56 9.21 11.18
N ARG A 125 5.57 8.64 11.86
CA ARG A 125 5.64 7.26 12.36
C ARG A 125 5.77 6.25 11.23
N MET A 126 5.05 6.43 10.13
CA MET A 126 5.15 5.56 8.95
C MET A 126 6.56 5.60 8.35
N LYS A 127 7.14 6.79 8.15
CA LYS A 127 8.51 6.95 7.62
C LYS A 127 9.55 6.33 8.55
N ALA A 128 9.41 6.50 9.87
CA ALA A 128 10.30 5.89 10.85
C ALA A 128 10.27 4.36 10.78
N ALA A 129 9.07 3.75 10.74
CA ALA A 129 8.92 2.30 10.61
C ALA A 129 9.46 1.75 9.28
N GLN A 130 9.34 2.51 8.19
CA GLN A 130 9.93 2.14 6.90
C GLN A 130 11.45 2.20 6.92
N GLN A 131 12.02 3.21 7.57
CA GLN A 131 13.47 3.35 7.72
C GLN A 131 14.06 2.21 8.54
N GLU A 132 13.42 1.86 9.67
CA GLU A 132 13.82 0.74 10.52
C GLU A 132 13.83 -0.58 9.73
N ARG A 133 12.80 -0.86 8.96
CA ARG A 133 12.75 -2.04 8.09
C ARG A 133 13.88 -2.06 7.05
N ARG A 134 14.23 -0.91 6.47
CA ARG A 134 15.34 -0.81 5.52
C ARG A 134 16.66 -1.11 6.17
N THR A 135 16.91 -0.62 7.39
CA THR A 135 18.16 -0.88 8.12
C THR A 135 18.29 -2.34 8.51
N ILE A 136 17.21 -2.98 8.99
CA ILE A 136 17.20 -4.41 9.30
C ILE A 136 17.48 -5.26 8.05
N ASN A 137 16.86 -4.93 6.91
CA ASN A 137 17.07 -5.67 5.67
C ASN A 137 18.44 -5.42 5.02
N ALA A 138 19.08 -4.30 5.33
CA ALA A 138 20.42 -3.96 4.84
C ALA A 138 21.54 -4.57 5.70
N GLN A 139 21.24 -5.05 6.91
CA GLN A 139 22.23 -5.78 7.72
C GLN A 139 22.59 -7.08 7.01
N PRO A 140 23.90 -7.37 6.76
CA PRO A 140 24.31 -8.67 6.25
C PRO A 140 23.75 -9.73 7.22
N ARG A 141 23.08 -10.74 6.70
CA ARG A 141 22.78 -11.94 7.50
C ARG A 141 24.13 -12.42 8.01
N ALA A 142 24.28 -12.44 9.36
CA ALA A 142 25.47 -13.01 9.97
C ALA A 142 25.68 -14.36 9.31
N ALA A 143 26.75 -14.47 8.58
CA ALA A 143 27.04 -15.62 7.72
C ALA A 143 26.97 -16.87 8.58
N ASP A 144 26.38 -17.91 8.04
CA ASP A 144 26.72 -19.31 8.32
C ASP A 144 28.21 -19.55 7.97
N SER A 145 29.08 -18.88 8.71
CA SER A 145 30.53 -18.98 8.60
C SER A 145 31.06 -19.72 9.81
N GLN A 146 30.47 -20.86 10.13
CA GLN A 146 31.11 -21.82 11.04
C GLN A 146 30.60 -23.20 10.73
N THR A 147 31.18 -23.86 9.74
CA THR A 147 31.49 -25.31 9.81
C THR A 147 32.33 -25.69 8.60
N ASN A 148 33.63 -25.49 8.70
CA ASN A 148 34.62 -26.32 8.05
C ASN A 148 35.90 -26.30 8.90
N THR A 149 35.96 -27.21 9.81
CA THR A 149 37.21 -27.75 10.35
C THR A 149 37.07 -29.25 10.42
#